data_ff92c21e6a3103f858249deb07e52609
#
_entry.id   ff92c21e6a3103f858249deb07e52609
#
_cell.length_a   1.000
_cell.length_b   1.000
_cell.length_c   1.000
_cell.angle_alpha   90.00
_cell.angle_beta   90.00
_cell.angle_gamma   90.00
#
_symmetry.space_group_name_H-M   'P 1'
#
loop_
_entity.id
_entity.type
_entity.pdbx_description
1 polymer ?
#
loop_
_entity_poly.entity_id
_entity_poly.type
_entity_poly.pdbx_seq_one_letter_code
_entity_poly.pdbx_strand_id
1 'polypeptide(L)'
;MKLMVPIDRGRLYCLSFAIGLAFLICWPISGATAGSKESEFGSPLVHHYFSKSQHNHAAEWGYTGKQGPQFWGTLNPQYHLAKDGKQQSPIDIQTKDAIAESLPPLKFDYRKERVSAINNGHSIQHNEQPGSFLHVGDQAYALEQFHVHVPSEHTIDGKHADMEIHFVHKSSSGKAAVVAVMVHADSQDPVDIPIYKDLPKQVGESVVADQATRNPMDFIPKEHSYFRYMGSFTTPPCPEGIHWIMMKTPISITPAVLAELKEILGGNNRPVQMLNDRQVFVTAEASIAN
;
A
#
# COMPACT_ATOMS: atom_id res chain seq x y z
N MET A 1 -45.86 52.44 1.50
CA MET A 1 -45.24 53.75 1.28
C MET A 1 -44.06 53.57 0.35
N LYS A 2 -44.21 54.09 -0.82
CA LYS A 2 -43.20 54.06 -1.94
C LYS A 2 -41.97 54.84 -1.58
N LEU A 3 -40.79 54.39 -2.01
CA LEU A 3 -39.89 55.27 -2.77
C LEU A 3 -38.93 54.45 -3.61
N MET A 4 -38.99 54.76 -4.88
CA MET A 4 -38.18 54.24 -6.00
C MET A 4 -37.08 55.26 -6.31
N VAL A 5 -35.99 54.71 -7.01
CA VAL A 5 -35.27 55.31 -8.15
C VAL A 5 -34.01 56.08 -7.84
N PRO A 6 -33.00 56.18 -8.77
CA PRO A 6 -32.84 55.62 -10.11
C PRO A 6 -31.46 55.03 -10.49
N ILE A 7 -31.48 54.40 -11.66
CA ILE A 7 -30.40 53.97 -12.56
C ILE A 7 -29.69 55.17 -13.20
N ASP A 8 -28.37 55.06 -13.40
CA ASP A 8 -27.74 55.85 -14.49
C ASP A 8 -26.79 55.00 -15.33
N ARG A 9 -26.89 55.27 -16.61
CA ARG A 9 -26.21 54.62 -17.76
C ARG A 9 -25.05 55.45 -18.26
N GLY A 10 -24.06 54.79 -18.85
CA GLY A 10 -23.22 55.37 -19.95
C GLY A 10 -21.73 55.37 -19.65
N ARG A 11 -20.88 54.87 -20.42
CA ARG A 11 -20.61 54.94 -21.86
C ARG A 11 -19.47 53.98 -22.25
N LEU A 12 -19.66 53.35 -23.40
CA LEU A 12 -18.60 52.74 -24.22
C LEU A 12 -17.62 53.81 -24.73
N TYR A 13 -16.33 53.43 -24.75
CA TYR A 13 -15.38 53.97 -25.73
C TYR A 13 -14.52 52.86 -26.29
N CYS A 14 -14.71 52.54 -27.56
CA CYS A 14 -13.74 51.89 -28.43
C CYS A 14 -12.74 52.93 -28.92
N LEU A 15 -11.45 52.61 -28.93
CA LEU A 15 -10.46 53.27 -29.78
C LEU A 15 -9.42 52.24 -30.23
N SER A 16 -9.47 51.96 -31.52
CA SER A 16 -8.44 51.25 -32.27
C SER A 16 -7.37 52.25 -32.73
N PHE A 17 -6.08 51.84 -32.72
CA PHE A 17 -5.02 52.27 -33.66
C PHE A 17 -3.77 51.43 -33.36
N ALA A 18 -3.34 50.61 -34.21
CA ALA A 18 -2.42 50.59 -35.34
C ALA A 18 -0.92 50.51 -34.98
N ILE A 19 -0.34 49.35 -35.30
CA ILE A 19 0.95 49.06 -35.96
C ILE A 19 2.24 49.70 -35.41
N GLY A 20 3.18 48.86 -34.99
CA GLY A 20 4.58 49.19 -34.80
C GLY A 20 5.41 47.93 -34.50
N LEU A 21 6.04 47.36 -35.56
CA LEU A 21 7.06 46.30 -35.44
C LEU A 21 8.31 46.90 -34.77
N ALA A 22 8.74 46.28 -33.66
CA ALA A 22 10.12 46.43 -33.16
C ALA A 22 10.63 45.09 -32.64
N PHE A 23 11.59 44.52 -33.33
CA PHE A 23 12.42 43.40 -32.87
C PHE A 23 13.23 43.83 -31.66
N LEU A 24 12.99 43.23 -30.50
CA LEU A 24 13.90 43.32 -29.37
C LEU A 24 14.30 41.90 -28.98
N ILE A 25 15.56 41.63 -29.26
CA ILE A 25 16.29 40.45 -28.81
C ILE A 25 16.38 40.50 -27.28
N CYS A 26 15.68 39.66 -26.57
CA CYS A 26 15.84 39.53 -25.14
C CYS A 26 16.64 38.26 -24.82
N TRP A 27 17.84 38.45 -24.30
CA TRP A 27 18.69 37.42 -23.72
C TRP A 27 18.03 36.90 -22.44
N PRO A 28 18.04 35.57 -22.15
CA PRO A 28 17.53 35.09 -20.90
C PRO A 28 18.53 35.37 -19.78
N ILE A 29 18.08 36.11 -18.79
CA ILE A 29 18.77 36.22 -17.48
C ILE A 29 18.61 34.89 -16.76
N SER A 30 19.72 34.19 -16.61
CA SER A 30 19.81 32.97 -15.77
C SER A 30 19.66 33.35 -14.30
N GLY A 31 18.44 33.22 -13.80
CA GLY A 31 18.18 33.21 -12.34
C GLY A 31 18.45 31.83 -11.78
N ALA A 32 19.59 31.68 -11.10
CA ALA A 32 19.86 30.49 -10.31
C ALA A 32 18.93 30.47 -9.08
N THR A 33 17.84 29.74 -9.15
CA THR A 33 17.10 29.30 -7.96
C THR A 33 17.80 28.08 -7.42
N ALA A 34 18.26 28.17 -6.16
CA ALA A 34 18.77 27.02 -5.40
C ALA A 34 17.64 25.97 -5.26
N GLY A 35 17.67 24.98 -6.14
CA GLY A 35 16.84 23.80 -6.04
C GLY A 35 17.37 22.93 -4.90
N SER A 36 16.56 22.78 -3.86
CA SER A 36 16.73 21.68 -2.90
C SER A 36 16.76 20.39 -3.70
N LYS A 37 17.85 19.64 -3.60
CA LYS A 37 17.96 18.28 -4.12
C LYS A 37 17.01 17.40 -3.32
N GLU A 38 15.77 17.26 -3.80
CA GLU A 38 14.95 16.11 -3.43
C GLU A 38 15.66 14.89 -4.03
N SER A 39 16.10 13.98 -3.15
CA SER A 39 16.65 12.69 -3.54
C SER A 39 15.57 11.93 -4.30
N GLU A 40 15.78 11.69 -5.60
CA GLU A 40 15.00 10.76 -6.41
C GLU A 40 15.15 9.34 -5.85
N PHE A 41 14.29 8.97 -4.92
CA PHE A 41 14.10 7.59 -4.48
C PHE A 41 12.71 7.10 -4.93
N GLY A 42 12.54 6.95 -6.22
CA GLY A 42 11.45 6.21 -6.83
C GLY A 42 12.01 5.29 -7.89
N SER A 43 12.20 4.01 -7.55
CA SER A 43 12.63 3.03 -8.55
C SER A 43 11.61 2.95 -9.69
N PRO A 44 12.00 3.01 -10.97
CA PRO A 44 11.12 2.82 -12.12
C PRO A 44 10.32 1.51 -12.07
N LEU A 45 10.82 0.51 -11.36
CA LEU A 45 10.19 -0.80 -11.18
C LEU A 45 8.89 -0.75 -10.38
N VAL A 46 8.74 0.21 -9.44
CA VAL A 46 7.50 0.38 -8.67
C VAL A 46 6.34 0.81 -9.57
N HIS A 47 6.63 1.60 -10.61
CA HIS A 47 5.60 2.05 -11.54
C HIS A 47 5.01 0.90 -12.38
N HIS A 48 5.82 -0.12 -12.69
CA HIS A 48 5.39 -1.31 -13.45
C HIS A 48 4.56 -2.28 -12.63
N TYR A 49 4.77 -2.33 -11.32
CA TYR A 49 4.04 -3.24 -10.42
C TYR A 49 2.54 -2.94 -10.38
N PHE A 50 2.15 -1.67 -10.51
CA PHE A 50 0.75 -1.23 -10.52
C PHE A 50 0.10 -1.21 -11.92
N SER A 51 0.89 -1.41 -13.00
CA SER A 51 0.35 -1.54 -14.34
C SER A 51 -0.30 -2.90 -14.49
N LYS A 52 -1.58 -2.93 -14.97
CA LYS A 52 -2.28 -4.18 -15.30
C LYS A 52 -1.32 -5.10 -16.04
N SER A 53 -1.13 -6.31 -15.53
CA SER A 53 -0.25 -7.31 -16.11
C SER A 53 -0.61 -7.53 -17.57
N GLN A 54 0.17 -6.94 -18.47
CA GLN A 54 0.23 -7.43 -19.83
C GLN A 54 0.88 -8.81 -19.75
N HIS A 55 0.26 -9.82 -20.35
CA HIS A 55 0.77 -11.15 -20.51
C HIS A 55 2.05 -11.16 -21.37
N ASN A 56 3.13 -10.64 -20.82
CA ASN A 56 4.46 -11.01 -21.27
C ASN A 56 4.85 -12.22 -20.43
N HIS A 57 5.39 -13.26 -21.05
CA HIS A 57 5.90 -14.49 -20.47
C HIS A 57 6.93 -14.22 -19.34
N ALA A 58 6.48 -13.60 -18.23
CA ALA A 58 7.23 -13.59 -17.00
C ALA A 58 7.36 -15.05 -16.55
N ALA A 59 8.55 -15.46 -16.15
CA ALA A 59 8.74 -16.82 -15.66
C ALA A 59 7.76 -17.04 -14.52
N GLU A 60 7.00 -18.13 -14.57
CA GLU A 60 6.10 -18.52 -13.51
C GLU A 60 6.88 -18.65 -12.21
N TRP A 61 6.38 -18.06 -11.16
CA TRP A 61 6.90 -18.18 -9.81
C TRP A 61 5.79 -18.71 -8.88
N GLY A 62 6.17 -19.23 -7.75
CA GLY A 62 5.24 -19.75 -6.75
C GLY A 62 5.93 -19.83 -5.39
N TYR A 63 5.31 -20.53 -4.46
CA TYR A 63 5.83 -20.65 -3.10
C TYR A 63 6.48 -22.01 -2.82
N THR A 64 6.44 -22.96 -3.75
CA THR A 64 6.95 -24.32 -3.55
C THR A 64 7.80 -24.80 -4.71
N GLY A 65 8.58 -25.86 -4.47
CA GLY A 65 9.36 -26.55 -5.50
C GLY A 65 10.40 -25.63 -6.18
N LYS A 66 10.61 -25.83 -7.48
CA LYS A 66 11.60 -25.07 -8.27
C LYS A 66 11.19 -23.63 -8.57
N GLN A 67 9.96 -23.28 -8.30
CA GLN A 67 9.41 -21.92 -8.44
C GLN A 67 9.32 -21.18 -7.10
N GLY A 68 9.77 -21.83 -6.03
CA GLY A 68 9.71 -21.30 -4.66
C GLY A 68 10.65 -20.12 -4.42
N PRO A 69 10.44 -19.39 -3.29
CA PRO A 69 11.13 -18.14 -2.98
C PRO A 69 12.65 -18.20 -3.05
N GLN A 70 13.25 -19.31 -2.70
CA GLN A 70 14.71 -19.51 -2.77
C GLN A 70 15.27 -19.45 -4.18
N PHE A 71 14.45 -19.59 -5.21
CA PHE A 71 14.85 -19.57 -6.61
C PHE A 71 14.42 -18.33 -7.38
N TRP A 72 13.53 -17.49 -6.81
CA TRP A 72 12.95 -16.34 -7.50
C TRP A 72 13.98 -15.46 -8.22
N GLY A 73 15.07 -15.10 -7.55
CA GLY A 73 16.12 -14.26 -8.13
C GLY A 73 16.87 -14.88 -9.33
N THR A 74 16.64 -16.16 -9.62
CA THR A 74 17.25 -16.88 -10.76
C THR A 74 16.23 -17.30 -11.82
N LEU A 75 14.92 -17.19 -11.56
CA LEU A 75 13.87 -17.54 -12.51
C LEU A 75 13.81 -16.56 -13.69
N ASN A 76 14.07 -15.29 -13.41
CA ASN A 76 14.05 -14.23 -14.42
C ASN A 76 15.09 -13.16 -14.04
N PRO A 77 15.87 -12.62 -15.00
CA PRO A 77 16.81 -11.53 -14.73
C PRO A 77 16.19 -10.30 -14.05
N GLN A 78 14.91 -10.03 -14.31
CA GLN A 78 14.16 -8.94 -13.67
C GLN A 78 13.88 -9.20 -12.18
N TYR A 79 14.00 -10.44 -11.71
CA TYR A 79 13.75 -10.82 -10.32
C TYR A 79 15.03 -10.83 -9.46
N HIS A 80 16.16 -10.36 -9.98
CA HIS A 80 17.46 -10.40 -9.30
C HIS A 80 17.41 -9.82 -7.88
N LEU A 81 16.58 -8.79 -7.63
CA LEU A 81 16.43 -8.20 -6.29
C LEU A 81 15.89 -9.19 -5.26
N ALA A 82 15.13 -10.21 -5.67
CA ALA A 82 14.68 -11.26 -4.76
C ALA A 82 15.84 -12.04 -4.11
N LYS A 83 17.02 -12.03 -4.73
CA LYS A 83 18.27 -12.68 -4.24
C LYS A 83 19.30 -11.67 -3.75
N ASP A 84 19.54 -10.60 -4.53
CA ASP A 84 20.69 -9.70 -4.34
C ASP A 84 20.32 -8.42 -3.57
N GLY A 85 19.00 -8.15 -3.39
CA GLY A 85 18.47 -6.99 -2.68
C GLY A 85 18.92 -6.97 -1.21
N LYS A 86 19.07 -5.77 -0.66
CA LYS A 86 19.54 -5.55 0.72
C LYS A 86 18.44 -5.05 1.65
N GLN A 87 17.31 -4.62 1.09
CA GLN A 87 16.16 -4.13 1.83
C GLN A 87 14.93 -4.99 1.56
N GLN A 88 15.10 -6.30 1.54
CA GLN A 88 14.05 -7.24 1.22
C GLN A 88 13.06 -7.44 2.38
N SER A 89 11.80 -7.75 2.02
CA SER A 89 10.68 -8.10 2.92
C SER A 89 10.17 -9.51 2.61
N PRO A 90 9.50 -10.18 3.58
CA PRO A 90 9.22 -9.75 4.96
C PRO A 90 10.47 -9.81 5.85
N ILE A 91 10.34 -9.33 7.10
CA ILE A 91 11.39 -9.43 8.12
C ILE A 91 10.84 -10.01 9.42
N ASP A 92 11.73 -10.44 10.31
CA ASP A 92 11.40 -10.68 11.71
C ASP A 92 11.54 -9.37 12.49
N ILE A 93 10.45 -8.91 13.10
CA ILE A 93 10.44 -7.72 13.94
C ILE A 93 10.74 -8.15 15.38
N GLN A 94 11.95 -7.83 15.84
CA GLN A 94 12.33 -8.03 17.23
C GLN A 94 11.84 -6.84 18.05
N THR A 95 10.84 -7.06 18.89
CA THR A 95 10.17 -5.97 19.65
C THR A 95 11.15 -5.25 20.60
N LYS A 96 12.10 -5.98 21.19
CA LYS A 96 13.12 -5.46 22.10
C LYS A 96 14.14 -4.54 21.41
N ASP A 97 14.34 -4.70 20.09
CA ASP A 97 15.34 -3.98 19.30
C ASP A 97 14.70 -2.82 18.50
N ALA A 98 13.37 -2.71 18.53
CA ALA A 98 12.66 -1.64 17.86
C ALA A 98 12.89 -0.29 18.56
N ILE A 99 13.19 0.73 17.78
CA ILE A 99 13.51 2.09 18.28
C ILE A 99 12.20 2.85 18.46
N ALA A 100 11.90 3.24 19.71
CA ALA A 100 10.75 4.10 20.00
C ALA A 100 10.95 5.50 19.41
N GLU A 101 10.01 5.95 18.58
CA GLU A 101 10.05 7.24 17.89
C GLU A 101 8.64 7.86 17.85
N SER A 102 8.59 9.20 17.84
CA SER A 102 7.35 9.93 17.58
C SER A 102 7.00 9.83 16.10
N LEU A 103 6.45 8.68 15.74
CA LEU A 103 6.04 8.41 14.36
C LEU A 103 4.83 9.26 13.96
N PRO A 104 4.69 9.63 12.67
CA PRO A 104 3.52 10.34 12.18
C PRO A 104 2.23 9.56 12.45
N PRO A 105 1.13 10.23 12.87
CA PRO A 105 -0.14 9.55 13.06
C PRO A 105 -0.67 9.00 11.74
N LEU A 106 -1.29 7.82 11.82
CA LEU A 106 -2.00 7.22 10.70
C LEU A 106 -3.45 7.71 10.70
N LYS A 107 -3.92 8.18 9.54
CA LYS A 107 -5.33 8.46 9.32
C LYS A 107 -5.80 7.67 8.11
N PHE A 108 -6.76 6.81 8.33
CA PHE A 108 -7.41 6.02 7.28
C PHE A 108 -8.70 6.73 6.85
N ASP A 109 -8.81 7.03 5.56
CA ASP A 109 -10.01 7.57 4.92
C ASP A 109 -10.46 6.55 3.86
N TYR A 110 -10.92 5.38 4.33
CA TYR A 110 -11.35 4.29 3.49
C TYR A 110 -12.86 4.33 3.29
N ARG A 111 -13.27 4.07 2.06
CA ARG A 111 -14.67 4.07 1.66
C ARG A 111 -15.24 2.66 1.68
N LYS A 112 -16.54 2.61 1.96
CA LYS A 112 -17.30 1.39 1.84
C LYS A 112 -17.54 1.08 0.38
N GLU A 113 -17.18 -0.13 -0.04
CA GLU A 113 -17.27 -0.59 -1.42
C GLU A 113 -18.02 -1.92 -1.54
N ARG A 114 -18.37 -2.26 -2.77
CA ARG A 114 -18.89 -3.59 -3.08
C ARG A 114 -17.81 -4.64 -2.84
N VAL A 115 -18.19 -5.75 -2.25
CA VAL A 115 -17.28 -6.88 -2.06
C VAL A 115 -16.89 -7.46 -3.40
N SER A 116 -15.60 -7.50 -3.70
CA SER A 116 -15.04 -8.21 -4.84
C SER A 116 -13.72 -8.85 -4.46
N ALA A 117 -13.50 -10.08 -4.92
CA ALA A 117 -12.28 -10.83 -4.68
C ALA A 117 -11.86 -11.58 -5.93
N ILE A 118 -10.57 -11.78 -6.10
CA ILE A 118 -10.00 -12.63 -7.15
C ILE A 118 -8.95 -13.56 -6.54
N ASN A 119 -8.99 -14.83 -6.92
CA ASN A 119 -7.86 -15.72 -6.73
C ASN A 119 -6.87 -15.51 -7.88
N ASN A 120 -5.80 -14.77 -7.64
CA ASN A 120 -4.82 -14.45 -8.68
C ASN A 120 -3.73 -15.53 -8.87
N GLY A 121 -3.89 -16.69 -8.21
CA GLY A 121 -2.92 -17.80 -8.21
C GLY A 121 -1.84 -17.69 -7.16
N HIS A 122 -1.75 -16.56 -6.46
CA HIS A 122 -0.76 -16.29 -5.41
C HIS A 122 -1.41 -15.83 -4.10
N SER A 123 -2.60 -15.27 -4.17
CA SER A 123 -3.37 -14.78 -3.01
C SER A 123 -4.84 -14.60 -3.39
N ILE A 124 -5.68 -14.43 -2.39
CA ILE A 124 -7.01 -13.83 -2.52
C ILE A 124 -6.83 -12.31 -2.40
N GLN A 125 -7.08 -11.61 -3.50
CA GLN A 125 -6.86 -10.17 -3.64
C GLN A 125 -8.18 -9.44 -3.86
N HIS A 126 -8.26 -8.25 -3.28
CA HIS A 126 -9.36 -7.31 -3.39
C HIS A 126 -8.84 -6.03 -4.04
N ASN A 127 -9.30 -5.75 -5.26
CA ASN A 127 -8.98 -4.50 -5.94
C ASN A 127 -9.93 -3.41 -5.46
N GLU A 128 -9.38 -2.25 -5.12
CA GLU A 128 -10.14 -1.12 -4.61
C GLU A 128 -10.45 -0.11 -5.73
N GLN A 129 -11.63 0.51 -5.63
CA GLN A 129 -11.95 1.64 -6.49
C GLN A 129 -11.26 2.91 -5.97
N PRO A 130 -10.93 3.87 -6.84
CA PRO A 130 -10.33 5.12 -6.40
C PRO A 130 -11.18 5.86 -5.36
N GLY A 131 -10.54 6.37 -4.32
CA GLY A 131 -11.21 7.21 -3.32
C GLY A 131 -10.95 6.83 -1.87
N SER A 132 -10.26 5.72 -1.62
CA SER A 132 -9.77 5.32 -0.29
C SER A 132 -8.31 5.75 -0.12
N PHE A 133 -7.96 6.35 1.02
CA PHE A 133 -6.63 6.90 1.28
C PHE A 133 -6.10 6.54 2.67
N LEU A 134 -4.80 6.29 2.73
CA LEU A 134 -4.01 6.33 3.95
C LEU A 134 -3.25 7.66 3.99
N HIS A 135 -3.29 8.36 5.12
CA HIS A 135 -2.43 9.49 5.40
C HIS A 135 -1.41 9.11 6.47
N VAL A 136 -0.14 9.35 6.18
CA VAL A 136 0.99 9.20 7.11
C VAL A 136 1.56 10.60 7.32
N GLY A 137 1.18 11.26 8.41
CA GLY A 137 1.37 12.70 8.54
C GLY A 137 0.70 13.44 7.37
N ASP A 138 1.46 14.28 6.67
CA ASP A 138 0.98 15.08 5.53
C ASP A 138 0.99 14.32 4.19
N GLN A 139 1.54 13.11 4.16
CA GLN A 139 1.65 12.33 2.92
C GLN A 139 0.42 11.44 2.72
N ALA A 140 -0.28 11.63 1.60
CA ALA A 140 -1.41 10.79 1.20
C ALA A 140 -0.98 9.67 0.24
N TYR A 141 -1.56 8.48 0.45
CA TYR A 141 -1.39 7.30 -0.38
C TYR A 141 -2.76 6.72 -0.71
N ALA A 142 -3.09 6.56 -1.99
CA ALA A 142 -4.32 5.91 -2.43
C ALA A 142 -4.23 4.41 -2.20
N LEU A 143 -5.29 3.80 -1.66
CA LEU A 143 -5.40 2.35 -1.55
C LEU A 143 -5.68 1.77 -2.94
N GLU A 144 -4.83 0.84 -3.39
CA GLU A 144 -4.94 0.18 -4.69
C GLU A 144 -5.61 -1.19 -4.56
N GLN A 145 -5.20 -1.95 -3.56
CA GLN A 145 -5.70 -3.30 -3.31
C GLN A 145 -5.31 -3.77 -1.90
N PHE A 146 -5.96 -4.83 -1.40
CA PHE A 146 -5.43 -5.61 -0.29
C PHE A 146 -5.53 -7.11 -0.56
N HIS A 147 -4.70 -7.89 0.09
CA HIS A 147 -4.60 -9.32 -0.10
C HIS A 147 -4.09 -10.02 1.16
N VAL A 148 -4.14 -11.35 1.15
CA VAL A 148 -3.86 -12.15 2.34
C VAL A 148 -2.72 -13.14 2.14
N HIS A 149 -1.98 -13.40 3.21
CA HIS A 149 -0.95 -14.43 3.30
C HIS A 149 -1.25 -15.38 4.46
N VAL A 150 -1.10 -16.67 4.21
CA VAL A 150 -1.36 -17.75 5.20
C VAL A 150 -0.20 -18.75 5.16
N PRO A 151 0.58 -18.88 6.27
CA PRO A 151 0.60 -18.06 7.47
C PRO A 151 1.09 -16.63 7.18
N SER A 152 1.29 -15.80 8.22
CA SER A 152 1.88 -14.46 8.07
C SER A 152 3.25 -14.52 7.37
N GLU A 153 3.59 -13.48 6.63
CA GLU A 153 4.91 -13.33 6.02
C GLU A 153 5.93 -12.79 7.03
N HIS A 154 5.57 -11.69 7.74
CA HIS A 154 6.38 -11.20 8.83
C HIS A 154 6.27 -12.11 10.06
N THR A 155 7.29 -12.05 10.89
CA THR A 155 7.27 -12.62 12.24
C THR A 155 7.45 -11.50 13.27
N ILE A 156 6.87 -11.69 14.44
CA ILE A 156 7.10 -10.86 15.62
C ILE A 156 7.80 -11.75 16.66
N ASP A 157 9.01 -11.36 17.07
CA ASP A 157 9.85 -12.14 18.00
C ASP A 157 9.97 -13.62 17.58
N GLY A 158 10.19 -13.84 16.26
CA GLY A 158 10.36 -15.16 15.65
C GLY A 158 9.08 -15.98 15.46
N LYS A 159 7.89 -15.42 15.71
CA LYS A 159 6.62 -16.13 15.63
C LYS A 159 5.74 -15.62 14.50
N HIS A 160 5.25 -16.53 13.67
CA HIS A 160 4.20 -16.22 12.70
C HIS A 160 2.84 -16.05 13.38
N ALA A 161 2.02 -15.15 12.87
CA ALA A 161 0.58 -15.17 13.08
C ALA A 161 -0.07 -16.19 12.13
N ASP A 162 -1.34 -16.50 12.35
CA ASP A 162 -2.08 -17.45 11.51
C ASP A 162 -2.27 -16.93 10.08
N MET A 163 -2.37 -15.61 9.92
CA MET A 163 -2.54 -14.94 8.65
C MET A 163 -2.00 -13.50 8.75
N GLU A 164 -1.73 -12.88 7.61
CA GLU A 164 -1.37 -11.46 7.50
C GLU A 164 -2.14 -10.82 6.33
N ILE A 165 -2.64 -9.61 6.53
CA ILE A 165 -3.30 -8.84 5.48
C ILE A 165 -2.39 -7.68 5.08
N HIS A 166 -2.17 -7.50 3.78
CA HIS A 166 -1.42 -6.37 3.23
C HIS A 166 -2.35 -5.42 2.49
N PHE A 167 -2.38 -4.16 2.91
CA PHE A 167 -3.06 -3.05 2.21
C PHE A 167 -2.01 -2.28 1.43
N VAL A 168 -2.07 -2.36 0.12
CA VAL A 168 -1.07 -1.76 -0.78
C VAL A 168 -1.56 -0.40 -1.25
N HIS A 169 -0.74 0.62 -1.00
CA HIS A 169 -1.06 2.00 -1.31
C HIS A 169 0.01 2.64 -2.19
N LYS A 170 -0.40 3.68 -2.91
CA LYS A 170 0.48 4.46 -3.78
C LYS A 170 0.23 5.96 -3.64
N SER A 171 1.30 6.73 -3.50
CA SER A 171 1.23 8.19 -3.53
C SER A 171 1.13 8.72 -4.96
N SER A 172 0.76 9.98 -5.11
CA SER A 172 0.75 10.67 -6.42
C SER A 172 2.14 10.75 -7.07
N SER A 173 3.22 10.68 -6.27
CA SER A 173 4.60 10.62 -6.76
C SER A 173 5.08 9.19 -7.09
N GLY A 174 4.22 8.18 -6.95
CA GLY A 174 4.55 6.78 -7.24
C GLY A 174 5.23 6.01 -6.10
N LYS A 175 5.45 6.63 -4.93
CA LYS A 175 5.97 5.92 -3.75
C LYS A 175 4.92 4.94 -3.24
N ALA A 176 5.36 3.74 -2.85
CA ALA A 176 4.47 2.73 -2.29
C ALA A 176 4.58 2.66 -0.76
N ALA A 177 3.45 2.43 -0.11
CA ALA A 177 3.35 2.09 1.30
C ALA A 177 2.46 0.85 1.47
N VAL A 178 2.84 -0.04 2.36
CA VAL A 178 2.05 -1.22 2.71
C VAL A 178 1.73 -1.20 4.18
N VAL A 179 0.43 -1.20 4.51
CA VAL A 179 -0.02 -1.47 5.87
C VAL A 179 -0.22 -2.97 6.01
N ALA A 180 0.39 -3.54 7.03
CA ALA A 180 0.28 -4.96 7.34
C ALA A 180 -0.43 -5.15 8.69
N VAL A 181 -1.36 -6.10 8.73
CA VAL A 181 -2.12 -6.45 9.91
C VAL A 181 -1.98 -7.93 10.18
N MET A 182 -1.45 -8.27 11.37
CA MET A 182 -1.42 -9.65 11.84
C MET A 182 -2.82 -10.13 12.22
N VAL A 183 -3.11 -11.39 11.92
CA VAL A 183 -4.42 -11.98 12.16
C VAL A 183 -4.27 -13.29 12.90
N HIS A 184 -5.08 -13.48 13.96
CA HIS A 184 -5.18 -14.74 14.69
C HIS A 184 -6.54 -15.39 14.46
N ALA A 185 -6.57 -16.72 14.44
CA ALA A 185 -7.81 -17.47 14.43
C ALA A 185 -8.33 -17.60 15.86
N ASP A 186 -9.29 -16.75 16.23
CA ASP A 186 -9.94 -16.76 17.52
C ASP A 186 -11.45 -16.58 17.33
N SER A 187 -12.23 -17.32 18.10
CA SER A 187 -13.69 -17.24 18.10
C SER A 187 -14.25 -16.21 19.10
N GLN A 188 -13.38 -15.59 19.91
CA GLN A 188 -13.83 -14.72 21.02
C GLN A 188 -14.35 -13.37 20.54
N ASP A 189 -13.70 -12.75 19.55
CA ASP A 189 -14.12 -11.47 18.97
C ASP A 189 -13.68 -11.38 17.48
N PRO A 190 -14.20 -12.27 16.62
CA PRO A 190 -13.80 -12.29 15.22
C PRO A 190 -14.41 -11.09 14.49
N VAL A 191 -13.60 -10.48 13.63
CA VAL A 191 -14.13 -9.55 12.63
C VAL A 191 -15.07 -10.33 11.72
N ASP A 192 -16.34 -9.88 11.62
CA ASP A 192 -17.27 -10.46 10.65
C ASP A 192 -16.88 -9.97 9.26
N ILE A 193 -16.37 -10.88 8.47
CA ILE A 193 -15.87 -10.59 7.14
C ILE A 193 -16.82 -11.23 6.11
N PRO A 194 -17.81 -10.50 5.64
CA PRO A 194 -18.80 -11.03 4.68
C PRO A 194 -18.19 -11.65 3.43
N ILE A 195 -16.98 -11.20 3.09
CA ILE A 195 -16.23 -11.61 1.91
C ILE A 195 -15.76 -13.07 1.96
N TYR A 196 -15.62 -13.66 3.15
CA TYR A 196 -15.17 -15.03 3.29
C TYR A 196 -16.32 -16.06 3.26
N LYS A 197 -17.54 -15.61 2.94
CA LYS A 197 -18.66 -16.53 2.73
C LYS A 197 -18.62 -17.19 1.34
N ASP A 198 -18.01 -16.51 0.35
CA ASP A 198 -17.90 -16.98 -1.03
C ASP A 198 -16.51 -16.61 -1.56
N LEU A 199 -15.47 -17.36 -1.14
CA LEU A 199 -14.12 -17.16 -1.64
C LEU A 199 -13.94 -17.73 -3.05
N PRO A 200 -13.19 -17.04 -3.94
CA PRO A 200 -12.83 -17.61 -5.23
C PRO A 200 -11.85 -18.77 -5.03
N LYS A 201 -12.30 -20.00 -5.34
CA LYS A 201 -11.55 -21.24 -5.04
C LYS A 201 -10.55 -21.61 -6.12
N GLN A 202 -10.81 -21.21 -7.37
CA GLN A 202 -9.96 -21.55 -8.50
C GLN A 202 -9.12 -20.34 -8.93
N VAL A 203 -7.90 -20.60 -9.39
CA VAL A 203 -7.03 -19.56 -9.97
C VAL A 203 -7.74 -18.90 -11.15
N GLY A 204 -7.78 -17.57 -11.14
CA GLY A 204 -8.49 -16.75 -12.12
C GLY A 204 -9.97 -16.54 -11.83
N GLU A 205 -10.53 -17.25 -10.85
CA GLU A 205 -11.91 -17.02 -10.42
C GLU A 205 -12.04 -15.68 -9.70
N SER A 206 -13.14 -14.98 -10.01
CA SER A 206 -13.52 -13.74 -9.34
C SER A 206 -14.92 -13.84 -8.80
N VAL A 207 -15.12 -13.34 -7.59
CA VAL A 207 -16.42 -13.25 -6.94
C VAL A 207 -16.76 -11.78 -6.72
N VAL A 208 -17.97 -11.38 -7.10
CA VAL A 208 -18.53 -10.07 -6.80
C VAL A 208 -19.86 -10.29 -6.09
N ALA A 209 -19.94 -9.86 -4.84
CA ALA A 209 -21.18 -9.99 -4.07
C ALA A 209 -22.12 -8.81 -4.40
N ASP A 210 -23.22 -9.08 -5.08
CA ASP A 210 -24.14 -8.05 -5.60
C ASP A 210 -24.77 -7.18 -4.51
N GLN A 211 -24.98 -7.73 -3.31
CA GLN A 211 -25.68 -7.07 -2.20
C GLN A 211 -24.77 -6.77 -1.00
N ALA A 212 -23.54 -7.32 -0.97
CA ALA A 212 -22.63 -7.12 0.13
C ALA A 212 -21.65 -5.97 -0.13
N THR A 213 -21.52 -5.11 0.85
CA THR A 213 -20.49 -4.07 0.88
C THR A 213 -19.60 -4.27 2.10
N ARG A 214 -18.35 -3.86 2.01
CA ARG A 214 -17.37 -3.84 3.09
C ARG A 214 -16.69 -2.49 3.17
N ASN A 215 -16.12 -2.21 4.31
CA ASN A 215 -15.17 -1.13 4.47
C ASN A 215 -13.80 -1.75 4.78
N PRO A 216 -12.72 -1.44 4.05
CA PRO A 216 -11.39 -1.92 4.41
C PRO A 216 -10.97 -1.56 5.85
N MET A 217 -11.61 -0.54 6.45
CA MET A 217 -11.46 -0.21 7.89
C MET A 217 -11.84 -1.34 8.83
N ASP A 218 -12.72 -2.26 8.41
CA ASP A 218 -13.15 -3.39 9.24
C ASP A 218 -11.98 -4.32 9.59
N PHE A 219 -10.88 -4.25 8.82
CA PHE A 219 -9.64 -5.02 9.03
C PHE A 219 -8.52 -4.21 9.68
N ILE A 220 -8.73 -2.95 9.98
CA ILE A 220 -7.74 -2.11 10.66
C ILE A 220 -8.06 -2.11 12.16
N PRO A 221 -7.10 -2.48 13.04
CA PRO A 221 -7.33 -2.44 14.47
C PRO A 221 -7.61 -0.99 14.93
N LYS A 222 -8.41 -0.84 15.99
CA LYS A 222 -8.78 0.48 16.55
C LYS A 222 -7.58 1.25 17.09
N GLU A 223 -6.58 0.53 17.57
CA GLU A 223 -5.32 1.08 18.08
C GLU A 223 -4.34 1.21 16.90
N HIS A 224 -3.92 2.45 16.60
CA HIS A 224 -3.12 2.75 15.42
C HIS A 224 -1.61 2.86 15.72
N SER A 225 -1.12 2.29 16.83
CA SER A 225 0.32 2.14 17.02
C SER A 225 0.90 1.12 16.04
N TYR A 226 2.13 1.35 15.57
CA TYR A 226 2.72 0.55 14.52
C TYR A 226 4.24 0.48 14.59
N PHE A 227 4.80 -0.55 13.95
CA PHE A 227 6.20 -0.62 13.57
C PHE A 227 6.39 -0.07 12.16
N ARG A 228 7.54 0.51 11.89
CA ARG A 228 7.90 1.07 10.59
C ARG A 228 9.28 0.64 10.16
N TYR A 229 9.43 0.26 8.89
CA TYR A 229 10.74 0.04 8.27
C TYR A 229 10.68 0.24 6.75
N MET A 230 11.83 0.38 6.09
CA MET A 230 11.93 0.41 4.64
C MET A 230 12.25 -0.99 4.12
N GLY A 231 11.48 -1.46 3.15
CA GLY A 231 11.57 -2.82 2.64
C GLY A 231 11.29 -2.93 1.15
N SER A 232 10.82 -4.11 0.73
CA SER A 232 10.44 -4.44 -0.64
C SER A 232 9.00 -4.95 -0.72
N PHE A 233 8.46 -5.11 -1.93
CA PHE A 233 7.37 -6.06 -2.10
C PHE A 233 7.86 -7.48 -1.82
N THR A 234 6.94 -8.34 -1.36
CA THR A 234 7.23 -9.73 -0.97
C THR A 234 7.05 -10.73 -2.11
N THR A 235 6.66 -10.25 -3.28
CA THR A 235 6.48 -11.06 -4.50
C THR A 235 7.36 -10.55 -5.63
N PRO A 236 7.85 -11.42 -6.53
CA PRO A 236 8.63 -11.01 -7.70
C PRO A 236 7.98 -9.87 -8.50
N PRO A 237 8.78 -8.89 -8.92
CA PRO A 237 10.24 -8.79 -8.91
C PRO A 237 10.89 -8.29 -7.61
N CYS A 238 10.16 -8.19 -6.49
CA CYS A 238 10.61 -7.78 -5.17
C CYS A 238 11.30 -6.39 -5.14
N PRO A 239 10.76 -5.36 -5.79
CA PRO A 239 11.37 -4.03 -5.81
C PRO A 239 11.45 -3.45 -4.41
N GLU A 240 12.55 -2.78 -4.10
CA GLU A 240 12.81 -2.12 -2.83
C GLU A 240 12.25 -0.69 -2.79
N GLY A 241 12.33 -0.03 -1.64
CA GLY A 241 11.82 1.33 -1.44
C GLY A 241 10.36 1.37 -0.99
N ILE A 242 9.85 0.28 -0.46
CA ILE A 242 8.48 0.18 0.08
C ILE A 242 8.48 0.60 1.55
N HIS A 243 7.58 1.52 1.87
CA HIS A 243 7.35 1.96 3.25
C HIS A 243 6.40 0.97 3.95
N TRP A 244 6.94 0.14 4.83
CA TRP A 244 6.17 -0.82 5.62
C TRP A 244 5.68 -0.19 6.91
N ILE A 245 4.38 -0.41 7.19
CA ILE A 245 3.64 0.03 8.37
C ILE A 245 2.95 -1.20 8.95
N MET A 246 3.59 -1.84 9.93
CA MET A 246 3.07 -3.02 10.59
C MET A 246 2.27 -2.61 11.82
N MET A 247 0.95 -2.85 11.84
CA MET A 247 0.12 -2.56 13.00
C MET A 247 0.55 -3.42 14.19
N LYS A 248 0.68 -2.80 15.37
CA LYS A 248 1.07 -3.54 16.60
C LYS A 248 -0.03 -4.47 17.10
N THR A 249 -1.27 -4.01 16.99
CA THR A 249 -2.44 -4.76 17.46
C THR A 249 -2.94 -5.70 16.36
N PRO A 250 -3.00 -7.00 16.58
CA PRO A 250 -3.61 -7.94 15.64
C PRO A 250 -5.14 -7.82 15.65
N ILE A 251 -5.76 -8.41 14.64
CA ILE A 251 -7.20 -8.69 14.62
C ILE A 251 -7.45 -10.19 14.68
N SER A 252 -8.71 -10.58 14.88
CA SER A 252 -9.12 -12.00 14.94
C SER A 252 -10.10 -12.32 13.82
N ILE A 253 -10.02 -13.56 13.29
CA ILE A 253 -11.00 -14.17 12.39
C ILE A 253 -11.46 -15.51 12.96
N THR A 254 -12.56 -16.05 12.44
CA THR A 254 -12.99 -17.38 12.85
C THR A 254 -12.04 -18.47 12.36
N PRO A 255 -11.82 -19.55 13.11
CA PRO A 255 -11.01 -20.69 12.64
C PRO A 255 -11.50 -21.30 11.34
N ALA A 256 -12.81 -21.24 11.06
CA ALA A 256 -13.41 -21.75 9.83
C ALA A 256 -12.92 -21.00 8.59
N VAL A 257 -12.87 -19.66 8.66
CA VAL A 257 -12.34 -18.80 7.59
C VAL A 257 -10.86 -19.09 7.34
N LEU A 258 -10.07 -19.22 8.40
CA LEU A 258 -8.65 -19.56 8.25
C LEU A 258 -8.47 -20.93 7.59
N ALA A 259 -9.28 -21.93 7.97
CA ALA A 259 -9.21 -23.27 7.39
C ALA A 259 -9.50 -23.24 5.87
N GLU A 260 -10.52 -22.50 5.45
CA GLU A 260 -10.87 -22.35 4.03
C GLU A 260 -9.75 -21.63 3.25
N LEU A 261 -9.19 -20.55 3.80
CA LEU A 261 -8.05 -19.86 3.17
C LEU A 261 -6.82 -20.75 3.04
N LYS A 262 -6.52 -21.58 4.06
CA LYS A 262 -5.43 -22.58 4.01
C LYS A 262 -5.65 -23.60 2.91
N GLU A 263 -6.87 -24.07 2.73
CA GLU A 263 -7.22 -25.02 1.67
C GLU A 263 -7.02 -24.42 0.27
N ILE A 264 -7.45 -23.15 0.08
CA ILE A 264 -7.35 -22.46 -1.22
C ILE A 264 -5.90 -22.09 -1.55
N LEU A 265 -5.14 -21.56 -0.60
CA LEU A 265 -3.83 -20.97 -0.84
C LEU A 265 -2.66 -21.93 -0.62
N GLY A 266 -2.84 -22.98 0.19
CA GLY A 266 -1.82 -24.00 0.47
C GLY A 266 -0.54 -23.50 1.16
N GLY A 267 -0.46 -22.23 1.49
CA GLY A 267 0.72 -21.54 2.00
C GLY A 267 1.33 -20.62 0.93
N ASN A 268 1.26 -19.31 1.18
CA ASN A 268 1.67 -18.27 0.22
C ASN A 268 2.49 -17.16 0.88
N ASN A 269 3.36 -17.55 1.80
CA ASN A 269 4.24 -16.63 2.51
C ASN A 269 5.70 -16.79 2.04
N ARG A 270 6.34 -15.67 1.74
CA ARG A 270 7.80 -15.64 1.52
C ARG A 270 8.50 -15.78 2.88
N PRO A 271 9.58 -16.57 3.01
CA PRO A 271 10.39 -16.61 4.22
C PRO A 271 10.92 -15.24 4.61
N VAL A 272 11.14 -15.02 5.91
CA VAL A 272 11.75 -13.79 6.43
C VAL A 272 13.13 -13.56 5.83
N GLN A 273 13.43 -12.30 5.56
CA GLN A 273 14.67 -11.81 4.97
C GLN A 273 15.53 -11.14 6.04
N MET A 274 16.82 -11.06 5.77
CA MET A 274 17.75 -10.40 6.69
C MET A 274 17.43 -8.91 6.82
N LEU A 275 17.43 -8.41 8.04
CA LEU A 275 17.24 -6.99 8.32
C LEU A 275 18.38 -6.14 7.75
N ASN A 276 19.61 -6.70 7.71
CA ASN A 276 20.84 -6.00 7.35
C ASN A 276 21.01 -4.72 8.21
N ASP A 277 21.45 -3.61 7.60
CA ASP A 277 21.71 -2.34 8.30
C ASP A 277 20.43 -1.51 8.55
N ARG A 278 19.25 -2.07 8.29
CA ARG A 278 17.98 -1.37 8.50
C ARG A 278 17.60 -1.33 9.97
N GLN A 279 16.89 -0.26 10.32
CA GLN A 279 16.29 -0.10 11.64
C GLN A 279 14.77 -0.31 11.54
N VAL A 280 14.20 -0.85 12.60
CA VAL A 280 12.75 -0.91 12.81
C VAL A 280 12.41 0.15 13.86
N PHE A 281 11.49 1.03 13.53
CA PHE A 281 10.97 2.04 14.45
C PHE A 281 9.59 1.59 14.97
N VAL A 282 9.24 2.02 16.16
CA VAL A 282 7.93 1.77 16.75
C VAL A 282 7.35 3.06 17.32
N THR A 283 6.04 3.22 17.20
CA THR A 283 5.32 4.33 17.82
C THR A 283 5.65 4.40 19.30
N ALA A 284 6.24 5.51 19.74
CA ALA A 284 6.48 5.77 21.14
C ALA A 284 5.15 5.78 21.91
N GLU A 285 5.10 5.11 23.07
CA GLU A 285 3.97 5.23 23.96
C GLU A 285 3.89 6.68 24.45
N ALA A 286 2.68 7.26 24.42
CA ALA A 286 2.48 8.58 24.99
C ALA A 286 2.91 8.50 26.46
N SER A 287 3.94 9.25 26.83
CA SER A 287 4.32 9.37 28.24
C SER A 287 3.08 9.91 28.98
N ILE A 288 2.46 9.07 29.79
CA ILE A 288 1.47 9.54 30.74
C ILE A 288 2.24 10.45 31.69
N ALA A 289 2.16 11.76 31.45
CA ALA A 289 2.65 12.74 32.40
C ALA A 289 1.81 12.55 33.67
N ASN A 290 2.43 11.95 34.70
CA ASN A 290 1.89 11.88 36.06
C ASN A 290 1.81 13.26 36.69
#